data_e6fb94cfb2aba3615a4771cb554593d7
#
_entry.id   e6fb94cfb2aba3615a4771cb554593d7
#
_cell.length_a   1.000
_cell.length_b   1.000
_cell.length_c   1.000
_cell.angle_alpha   90.00
_cell.angle_beta   90.00
_cell.angle_gamma   90.00
#
_symmetry.space_group_name_H-M   'P 1'
#
loop_
_entity.id
_entity.type
_entity.pdbx_description
1 polymer ?
#
loop_
_entity_poly.entity_id
_entity_poly.type
_entity_poly.pdbx_seq_one_letter_code
_entity_poly.pdbx_strand_id
1 'polypeptide(L)'
;GGYPVGGFRVDSTSGIANSFSMRGKDALELYTYNNGTPRMICFDELGREPIPAKYFGTELNVMQYIFQCRYELRHEAITHVTTNLTIKEIQRIYGAYIADRINEMFNVLDLNGASRR
;
A
#
# COMPACT_ATOMS: atom_id res chain seq x y z
N GLY A 1 8.26 4.39 -11.72
CA GLY A 1 8.57 3.04 -11.79
C GLY A 1 9.29 2.48 -10.60
N GLY A 2 9.33 1.23 -10.56
CA GLY A 2 10.00 0.52 -9.50
C GLY A 2 11.35 0.00 -9.93
N TYR A 3 12.09 -0.51 -8.99
CA TYR A 3 13.37 -1.14 -9.23
C TYR A 3 13.23 -2.62 -8.95
N PRO A 4 13.20 -3.45 -9.96
CA PRO A 4 13.13 -4.89 -9.72
C PRO A 4 14.52 -5.41 -9.38
N VAL A 5 14.85 -5.39 -8.11
CA VAL A 5 16.11 -5.97 -7.62
C VAL A 5 15.73 -7.22 -6.85
N GLY A 6 15.99 -8.38 -7.42
CA GLY A 6 15.63 -9.64 -6.78
C GLY A 6 14.14 -9.76 -6.47
N GLY A 7 13.28 -9.18 -7.33
CA GLY A 7 11.85 -9.22 -7.11
C GLY A 7 11.30 -8.10 -6.24
N PHE A 8 12.15 -7.20 -5.79
CA PHE A 8 11.75 -6.06 -4.97
C PHE A 8 11.35 -4.88 -5.85
N ARG A 9 10.28 -4.18 -5.48
CA ARG A 9 9.89 -2.94 -6.16
C ARG A 9 9.56 -1.87 -5.14
N VAL A 10 9.72 -0.62 -5.58
CA VAL A 10 9.31 0.55 -4.81
C VAL A 10 8.35 1.34 -5.68
N ASP A 11 7.14 1.56 -5.19
CA ASP A 11 6.13 2.34 -5.90
C ASP A 11 5.52 3.36 -4.96
N SER A 12 5.30 4.57 -5.47
CA SER A 12 4.64 5.59 -4.66
C SER A 12 3.15 5.32 -4.60
N THR A 13 2.55 5.60 -3.44
CA THR A 13 1.12 5.41 -3.28
C THR A 13 0.32 6.35 -4.19
N SER A 14 0.85 7.56 -4.43
CA SER A 14 0.20 8.49 -5.36
C SER A 14 0.17 7.93 -6.78
N GLY A 15 1.26 7.32 -7.22
CA GLY A 15 1.31 6.70 -8.54
C GLY A 15 0.35 5.55 -8.68
N ILE A 16 0.23 4.74 -7.62
CA ILE A 16 -0.70 3.62 -7.61
C ILE A 16 -2.14 4.11 -7.70
N ALA A 17 -2.49 5.11 -6.90
CA ALA A 17 -3.84 5.68 -6.93
C ALA A 17 -4.16 6.30 -8.29
N ASN A 18 -3.17 6.94 -8.90
CA ASN A 18 -3.35 7.51 -10.23
C ASN A 18 -3.62 6.41 -11.26
N SER A 19 -2.91 5.30 -11.17
CA SER A 19 -3.13 4.16 -12.07
C SER A 19 -4.55 3.61 -11.91
N PHE A 20 -5.04 3.54 -10.67
CA PHE A 20 -6.43 3.13 -10.44
C PHE A 20 -7.40 4.10 -11.11
N SER A 21 -7.15 5.38 -11.01
CA SER A 21 -8.05 6.37 -11.62
C SER A 21 -8.08 6.28 -13.14
N MET A 22 -7.03 5.72 -13.73
CA MET A 22 -6.96 5.55 -15.18
C MET A 22 -7.48 4.21 -15.66
N ARG A 23 -7.32 3.14 -14.89
CA ARG A 23 -7.60 1.78 -15.36
C ARG A 23 -8.49 0.94 -14.45
N GLY A 24 -8.89 1.49 -13.30
CA GLY A 24 -9.71 0.73 -12.36
C GLY A 24 -8.91 -0.32 -11.61
N LYS A 25 -9.58 -1.31 -11.07
CA LYS A 25 -8.95 -2.32 -10.21
C LYS A 25 -7.91 -3.17 -10.91
N ASP A 26 -7.97 -3.27 -12.23
CA ASP A 26 -6.95 -4.02 -12.98
C ASP A 26 -5.56 -3.45 -12.71
N ALA A 27 -5.47 -2.15 -12.46
CA ALA A 27 -4.19 -1.52 -12.16
C ALA A 27 -3.60 -1.98 -10.85
N LEU A 28 -4.39 -2.60 -9.99
CA LEU A 28 -3.96 -3.00 -8.66
C LEU A 28 -3.52 -4.46 -8.57
N GLU A 29 -3.69 -5.23 -9.64
CA GLU A 29 -3.36 -6.66 -9.62
C GLU A 29 -1.89 -6.92 -9.30
N LEU A 30 -1.01 -6.07 -9.77
CA LEU A 30 0.41 -6.19 -9.51
C LEU A 30 0.71 -6.19 -8.01
N TYR A 31 -0.08 -5.47 -7.25
CA TYR A 31 0.14 -5.30 -5.80
C TYR A 31 -0.65 -6.28 -4.97
N THR A 32 -1.59 -6.97 -5.56
CA THR A 32 -2.49 -7.87 -4.85
C THR A 32 -2.31 -9.33 -5.26
N TYR A 33 -2.61 -9.65 -6.51
CA TYR A 33 -2.63 -11.06 -6.94
C TYR A 33 -1.83 -11.30 -8.22
N ASN A 34 -0.73 -10.65 -8.37
CA ASN A 34 0.06 -10.71 -9.59
C ASN A 34 0.41 -12.16 -9.98
N ASN A 35 -0.42 -12.76 -10.84
CA ASN A 35 -0.29 -14.15 -11.31
C ASN A 35 -0.15 -15.15 -10.17
N GLY A 36 -0.77 -14.85 -9.04
CA GLY A 36 -0.72 -15.73 -7.89
C GLY A 36 0.60 -15.76 -7.16
N THR A 37 1.55 -14.91 -7.55
CA THR A 37 2.86 -14.87 -6.93
C THR A 37 3.10 -13.49 -6.33
N PRO A 38 2.84 -13.32 -5.04
CA PRO A 38 3.06 -12.03 -4.38
C PRO A 38 4.53 -11.63 -4.44
N ARG A 39 4.76 -10.32 -4.51
CA ARG A 39 6.11 -9.77 -4.62
C ARG A 39 6.49 -9.00 -3.37
N MET A 40 7.79 -8.82 -3.18
CA MET A 40 8.30 -7.92 -2.17
C MET A 40 8.13 -6.49 -2.70
N ILE A 41 7.37 -5.67 -2.02
CA ILE A 41 7.04 -4.32 -2.47
C ILE A 41 7.20 -3.34 -1.32
N CYS A 42 7.76 -2.18 -1.63
CA CYS A 42 7.77 -1.04 -0.73
C CYS A 42 6.79 0.00 -1.25
N PHE A 43 5.80 0.36 -0.44
CA PHE A 43 4.85 1.40 -0.76
C PHE A 43 5.36 2.70 -0.16
N ASP A 44 5.72 3.64 -1.02
CA ASP A 44 6.40 4.85 -0.62
C ASP A 44 5.42 6.00 -0.42
N GLU A 45 5.61 6.76 0.64
CA GLU A 45 4.86 7.97 0.95
C GLU A 45 3.37 7.72 1.19
N LEU A 46 3.07 6.72 2.02
CA LEU A 46 1.69 6.44 2.41
C LEU A 46 1.06 7.70 3.02
N GLY A 47 -0.12 8.02 2.56
CA GLY A 47 -0.85 9.20 3.00
C GLY A 47 -0.81 10.35 2.01
N ARG A 48 0.04 10.27 0.99
CA ARG A 48 0.13 11.30 -0.05
C ARG A 48 -0.85 11.07 -1.18
N GLU A 49 -1.39 9.87 -1.29
CA GLU A 49 -2.32 9.56 -2.38
C GLU A 49 -3.70 10.19 -2.15
N PRO A 50 -4.46 10.46 -3.21
CA PRO A 50 -5.84 10.93 -3.06
C PRO A 50 -6.71 9.85 -2.41
N ILE A 51 -7.50 10.23 -1.43
CA ILE A 51 -8.35 9.30 -0.68
C ILE A 51 -9.74 9.89 -0.59
N PRO A 52 -10.73 9.27 -1.25
CA PRO A 52 -10.61 8.10 -2.10
C PRO A 52 -10.11 8.46 -3.49
N ALA A 53 -9.57 7.48 -4.20
CA ALA A 53 -9.30 7.62 -5.62
C ALA A 53 -10.58 7.26 -6.39
N LYS A 54 -10.73 7.82 -7.57
CA LYS A 54 -11.96 7.66 -8.35
C LYS A 54 -11.68 7.12 -9.74
N TYR A 55 -12.56 6.18 -10.16
CA TYR A 55 -12.52 5.63 -11.50
C TYR A 55 -13.96 5.54 -11.99
N PHE A 56 -14.36 6.45 -12.86
CA PHE A 56 -15.71 6.60 -13.39
C PHE A 56 -16.78 6.58 -12.28
N GLY A 57 -17.36 6.39 -11.67
CA GLY A 57 -18.30 6.44 -10.57
C GLY A 57 -17.88 5.62 -9.37
N THR A 58 -16.74 4.94 -9.46
CA THR A 58 -16.27 4.11 -8.37
C THR A 58 -15.25 4.87 -7.52
N GLU A 59 -15.43 4.84 -6.22
CA GLU A 59 -14.49 5.44 -5.28
C GLU A 59 -13.85 4.33 -4.45
N LEU A 60 -12.55 4.44 -4.23
CA LEU A 60 -11.83 3.41 -3.49
C LEU A 60 -10.69 4.04 -2.69
N ASN A 61 -10.58 3.63 -1.42
CA ASN A 61 -9.38 3.90 -0.65
C ASN A 61 -8.37 2.83 -1.10
N VAL A 62 -7.53 3.19 -2.06
CA VAL A 62 -6.72 2.24 -2.80
C VAL A 62 -5.76 1.49 -1.89
N MET A 63 -5.05 2.21 -1.02
CA MET A 63 -4.07 1.54 -0.17
C MET A 63 -4.73 0.67 0.89
N GLN A 64 -5.90 1.07 1.39
CA GLN A 64 -6.65 0.23 2.32
C GLN A 64 -6.97 -1.13 1.66
N TYR A 65 -7.43 -1.09 0.42
CA TYR A 65 -7.75 -2.29 -0.33
C TYR A 65 -6.51 -3.16 -0.55
N ILE A 66 -5.41 -2.55 -0.96
CA ILE A 66 -4.17 -3.28 -1.21
C ILE A 66 -3.66 -3.93 0.06
N PHE A 67 -3.64 -3.21 1.17
CA PHE A 67 -3.15 -3.76 2.43
C PHE A 67 -4.00 -4.94 2.90
N GLN A 68 -5.30 -4.84 2.71
CA GLN A 68 -6.19 -5.94 3.08
C GLN A 68 -5.85 -7.21 2.30
N CYS A 69 -5.62 -7.08 1.00
CA CYS A 69 -5.23 -8.22 0.18
C CYS A 69 -3.87 -8.77 0.58
N ARG A 70 -2.90 -7.89 0.79
CA ARG A 70 -1.54 -8.34 1.12
C ARG A 70 -1.48 -8.94 2.52
N TYR A 71 -2.33 -8.53 3.43
CA TYR A 71 -2.37 -9.17 4.73
C TYR A 71 -2.75 -10.65 4.60
N GLU A 72 -3.68 -10.97 3.72
CA GLU A 72 -4.06 -12.36 3.49
C GLU A 72 -2.93 -13.17 2.87
N LEU A 73 -2.00 -12.50 2.20
CA LEU A 73 -0.85 -13.13 1.58
C LEU A 73 0.43 -12.94 2.39
N ARG A 74 0.31 -12.56 3.65
CA ARG A 74 1.47 -12.10 4.44
C ARG A 74 2.55 -13.15 4.64
N HIS A 75 2.22 -14.42 4.51
CA HIS A 75 3.22 -15.49 4.63
C HIS A 75 4.03 -15.68 3.34
N GLU A 76 3.59 -15.07 2.26
CA GLU A 76 4.23 -15.20 0.95
C GLU A 76 4.69 -13.87 0.39
N ALA A 77 4.15 -12.78 0.90
CA ALA A 77 4.44 -11.45 0.38
C ALA A 77 5.10 -10.60 1.46
N ILE A 78 6.19 -9.95 1.10
CA ILE A 78 6.88 -9.05 2.03
C ILE A 78 6.51 -7.62 1.64
N THR A 79 6.04 -6.87 2.61
CA THR A 79 5.54 -5.52 2.37
C THR A 79 6.26 -4.54 3.28
N HIS A 80 6.74 -3.45 2.69
CA HIS A 80 7.34 -2.34 3.41
C HIS A 80 6.54 -1.09 3.11
N VAL A 81 6.52 -0.16 4.04
CA VAL A 81 5.78 1.08 3.89
C VAL A 81 6.63 2.21 4.43
N THR A 82 6.73 3.31 3.70
CA THR A 82 7.29 4.54 4.25
C THR A 82 6.14 5.52 4.40
N THR A 83 6.15 6.29 5.48
CA THR A 83 5.07 7.23 5.74
C THR A 83 5.51 8.32 6.70
N ASN A 84 4.87 9.46 6.56
CA ASN A 84 5.02 10.58 7.48
C ASN A 84 3.87 10.63 8.48
N LEU A 85 2.95 9.67 8.38
CA LEU A 85 1.76 9.65 9.22
C LEU A 85 2.07 9.07 10.59
N THR A 86 1.39 9.57 11.61
CA THR A 86 1.40 8.94 12.92
C THR A 86 0.48 7.73 12.91
N ILE A 87 0.60 6.89 13.92
CA ILE A 87 -0.30 5.73 14.07
C ILE A 87 -1.76 6.19 14.13
N LYS A 88 -2.03 7.29 14.83
CA LYS A 88 -3.40 7.80 14.92
C LYS A 88 -3.93 8.27 13.57
N GLU A 89 -3.07 8.87 12.77
CA GLU A 89 -3.47 9.31 11.44
C GLU A 89 -3.75 8.11 10.54
N ILE A 90 -2.95 7.08 10.64
CA ILE A 90 -3.19 5.84 9.89
C ILE A 90 -4.54 5.24 10.28
N GLN A 91 -4.84 5.22 11.57
CA GLN A 91 -6.13 4.72 12.05
C GLN A 91 -7.30 5.54 11.50
N ARG A 92 -7.14 6.86 11.46
CA ARG A 92 -8.20 7.73 10.97
C ARG A 92 -8.43 7.56 9.47
N ILE A 93 -7.36 7.43 8.70
CA ILE A 93 -7.44 7.39 7.23
C ILE A 93 -7.81 6.00 6.71
N TYR A 94 -7.21 4.96 7.27
CA TYR A 94 -7.36 3.59 6.76
C TYR A 94 -8.19 2.70 7.66
N GLY A 95 -8.53 3.17 8.85
CA GLY A 95 -9.30 2.39 9.81
C GLY A 95 -8.42 1.67 10.81
N ALA A 96 -8.96 1.46 12.02
CA ALA A 96 -8.21 0.79 13.09
C ALA A 96 -7.85 -0.64 12.71
N TYR A 97 -8.72 -1.30 11.97
CA TYR A 97 -8.49 -2.67 11.53
C TYR A 97 -7.23 -2.77 10.66
N ILE A 98 -7.13 -1.89 9.67
CA ILE A 98 -5.96 -1.87 8.77
C ILE A 98 -4.71 -1.41 9.52
N ALA A 99 -4.85 -0.45 10.43
CA ALA A 99 -3.71 0.01 11.22
C ALA A 99 -3.10 -1.14 12.04
N ASP A 100 -3.94 -1.99 12.63
CA ASP A 100 -3.46 -3.16 13.38
C ASP A 100 -2.72 -4.13 12.46
N ARG A 101 -3.24 -4.33 11.25
CA ARG A 101 -2.62 -5.22 10.27
C ARG A 101 -1.25 -4.69 9.84
N ILE A 102 -1.14 -3.38 9.67
CA ILE A 102 0.12 -2.76 9.33
C ILE A 102 1.16 -3.03 10.41
N ASN A 103 0.78 -2.90 11.68
CA ASN A 103 1.70 -3.17 12.78
C ASN A 103 2.15 -4.63 12.83
N GLU A 104 1.29 -5.56 12.45
CA GLU A 104 1.64 -6.97 12.49
C GLU A 104 2.50 -7.41 11.31
N MET A 105 2.27 -6.81 10.16
CA MET A 105 2.72 -7.34 8.89
C MET A 105 3.90 -6.58 8.30
N PHE A 106 3.92 -5.26 8.50
CA PHE A 106 4.80 -4.38 7.76
C PHE A 106 5.89 -3.79 8.64
N ASN A 107 7.02 -3.48 7.99
CA ASN A 107 8.00 -2.58 8.57
C ASN A 107 7.60 -1.17 8.15
N VAL A 108 7.19 -0.36 9.11
CA VAL A 108 6.74 1.00 8.84
C VAL A 108 7.87 1.95 9.21
N LEU A 109 8.33 2.72 8.25
CA LEU A 109 9.40 3.67 8.44
C LEU A 109 8.86 5.08 8.31
N ASP A 110 9.20 5.91 9.29
CA ASP A 110 8.93 7.33 9.27
C ASP A 110 9.82 7.98 8.21
N LEU A 111 9.32 8.99 7.51
CA LEU A 111 10.12 9.70 6.53
C LEU A 111 11.30 10.45 7.15
N ASN A 112 11.28 10.64 8.47
CA ASN A 112 12.41 11.20 9.19
C ASN A 112 13.44 10.13 9.53
N GLY A 113 13.24 8.91 9.08
CA GLY A 113 14.20 7.85 9.27
C GLY A 113 14.02 7.04 10.53
N ALA A 114 13.06 7.36 11.37
CA ALA A 114 12.80 6.62 12.60
C ALA A 114 11.86 5.46 12.34
N SER A 115 12.18 4.33 12.96
CA SER A 115 11.31 3.16 12.90
C SER A 115 10.11 3.37 13.81
N ARG A 116 8.94 2.96 13.36
CA ARG A 116 7.72 3.02 14.17
C ARG A 116 7.18 1.64 14.42
N ARG A 117 6.83 1.42 15.62
CA ARG A 117 6.30 0.13 16.01
C ARG A 117 5.20 0.29 16.99
#